data_e2e291ac9b3bb350e28d51c34263dec4
#
_entry.id   e2e291ac9b3bb350e28d51c34263dec4
#
_cell.length_a   1.000
_cell.length_b   1.000
_cell.length_c   1.000
_cell.angle_alpha   90.00
_cell.angle_beta   90.00
_cell.angle_gamma   90.00
#
_symmetry.space_group_name_H-M   'P 1'
#
loop_
_entity.id
_entity.type
_entity.pdbx_description
1 polymer ?
#
loop_
_entity_poly.entity_id
_entity_poly.type
_entity_poly.pdbx_seq_one_letter_code
_entity_poly.pdbx_strand_id
1 'polypeptide(L)'
;MNQLPADPALDADWTGICRDIVGEQKKLFDEYETTEQRDNYDGVGEGGDHTLVLDRMCEDIVFAALEKLAENGGGAFTAISEERGTVEFNGGGSVWVVIDPIDGSLNFKRTIPRHSLSIAVATAPNMAAVEFGYVYDFGTDEEFLAQSGEGSYLNEKRLHLSAREGLEVVGVEGSDPVQLAP
;
A
#
# COMPACT_ATOMS: atom_id res chain seq x y z
N MET A 1 -33.74 11.54 -0.63
CA MET A 1 -32.31 11.39 -0.30
C MET A 1 -31.53 11.94 -1.48
N ASN A 2 -30.89 13.10 -1.31
CA ASN A 2 -29.96 13.60 -2.34
C ASN A 2 -28.74 12.68 -2.29
N GLN A 3 -28.56 11.85 -3.32
CA GLN A 3 -27.25 11.23 -3.54
C GLN A 3 -26.27 12.38 -3.78
N LEU A 4 -25.21 12.45 -2.97
CA LEU A 4 -24.05 13.27 -3.29
C LEU A 4 -23.58 12.87 -4.70
N PRO A 5 -23.08 13.81 -5.52
CA PRO A 5 -22.52 13.45 -6.81
C PRO A 5 -21.40 12.43 -6.58
N ALA A 6 -21.35 11.40 -7.43
CA ALA A 6 -20.29 10.42 -7.43
C ALA A 6 -18.94 11.13 -7.48
N ASP A 7 -18.01 10.76 -6.59
CA ASP A 7 -16.65 11.29 -6.59
C ASP A 7 -15.80 10.39 -7.48
N PRO A 8 -15.29 10.90 -8.63
CA PRO A 8 -14.54 10.08 -9.57
C PRO A 8 -13.32 9.39 -8.95
N ALA A 9 -12.70 9.99 -7.93
CA ALA A 9 -11.57 9.38 -7.25
C ALA A 9 -12.01 8.22 -6.34
N LEU A 10 -13.21 8.30 -5.74
CA LEU A 10 -13.76 7.22 -4.92
C LEU A 10 -14.27 6.06 -5.78
N ASP A 11 -14.87 6.39 -6.94
CA ASP A 11 -15.50 5.41 -7.84
C ASP A 11 -14.51 4.79 -8.86
N ALA A 12 -13.21 5.11 -8.76
CA ALA A 12 -12.19 4.55 -9.65
C ALA A 12 -12.04 3.03 -9.47
N ASP A 13 -11.56 2.35 -10.51
CA ASP A 13 -11.21 0.92 -10.41
C ASP A 13 -9.92 0.71 -9.63
N TRP A 14 -10.00 0.92 -8.31
CA TRP A 14 -8.86 0.75 -7.41
C TRP A 14 -8.28 -0.66 -7.44
N THR A 15 -9.11 -1.68 -7.63
CA THR A 15 -8.62 -3.06 -7.74
C THR A 15 -7.74 -3.24 -8.96
N GLY A 16 -8.18 -2.76 -10.12
CA GLY A 16 -7.39 -2.78 -11.36
C GLY A 16 -6.09 -1.99 -11.23
N ILE A 17 -6.15 -0.78 -10.65
CA ILE A 17 -4.97 0.06 -10.42
C ILE A 17 -3.95 -0.65 -9.52
N CYS A 18 -4.38 -1.22 -8.39
CA CYS A 18 -3.50 -1.93 -7.48
C CYS A 18 -2.86 -3.16 -8.14
N ARG A 19 -3.61 -3.93 -8.93
CA ARG A 19 -3.09 -5.08 -9.67
C ARG A 19 -2.06 -4.68 -10.74
N ASP A 20 -2.26 -3.56 -11.40
CA ASP A 20 -1.27 -3.01 -12.35
C ASP A 20 0.02 -2.62 -11.62
N ILE A 21 -0.08 -1.94 -10.48
CA ILE A 21 1.05 -1.58 -9.62
C ILE A 21 1.82 -2.84 -9.19
N VAL A 22 1.13 -3.85 -8.67
CA VAL A 22 1.74 -5.14 -8.28
C VAL A 22 2.47 -5.77 -9.46
N GLY A 23 1.88 -5.75 -10.66
CA GLY A 23 2.49 -6.28 -11.87
C GLY A 23 3.80 -5.58 -12.23
N GLU A 24 3.88 -4.26 -12.08
CA GLU A 24 5.12 -3.50 -12.34
C GLU A 24 6.15 -3.70 -11.22
N GLN A 25 5.73 -3.75 -9.96
CA GLN A 25 6.63 -4.04 -8.83
C GLN A 25 7.24 -5.45 -8.92
N LYS A 26 6.47 -6.45 -9.34
CA LYS A 26 7.00 -7.80 -9.59
C LYS A 26 8.10 -7.80 -10.65
N LYS A 27 7.92 -7.08 -11.75
CA LYS A 27 8.96 -6.94 -12.78
C LYS A 27 10.22 -6.28 -12.23
N LEU A 28 10.03 -5.22 -11.42
CA LEU A 28 11.13 -4.55 -10.73
C LEU A 28 11.87 -5.53 -9.81
N PHE A 29 11.17 -6.33 -9.01
CA PHE A 29 11.79 -7.27 -8.08
C PHE A 29 12.55 -8.39 -8.78
N ASP A 30 12.10 -8.81 -9.95
CA ASP A 30 12.80 -9.80 -10.80
C ASP A 30 14.15 -9.28 -11.31
N GLU A 31 14.38 -7.96 -11.38
CA GLU A 31 15.64 -7.34 -11.76
C GLU A 31 16.66 -7.30 -10.60
N TYR A 32 16.20 -7.43 -9.34
CA TYR A 32 17.00 -7.34 -8.12
C TYR A 32 17.08 -8.68 -7.39
N GLU A 33 17.86 -9.61 -7.92
CA GLU A 33 17.90 -11.00 -7.43
C GLU A 33 18.74 -11.16 -6.14
N THR A 34 19.80 -10.35 -5.99
CA THR A 34 20.78 -10.53 -4.92
C THR A 34 20.66 -9.48 -3.82
N THR A 35 21.07 -9.84 -2.61
CA THR A 35 21.11 -8.91 -1.46
C THR A 35 22.02 -7.70 -1.76
N GLU A 36 23.11 -7.89 -2.49
CA GLU A 36 24.02 -6.81 -2.87
C GLU A 36 23.34 -5.78 -3.80
N GLN A 37 22.54 -6.25 -4.76
CA GLN A 37 21.75 -5.37 -5.63
C GLN A 37 20.69 -4.57 -4.85
N ARG A 38 20.11 -5.18 -3.81
CA ARG A 38 19.06 -4.60 -2.96
C ARG A 38 19.62 -3.66 -1.88
N ASP A 39 20.92 -3.63 -1.61
CA ASP A 39 21.55 -2.88 -0.51
C ASP A 39 22.03 -1.48 -0.94
N ASN A 40 21.32 -0.83 -1.85
CA ASN A 40 21.63 0.53 -2.27
C ASN A 40 20.67 1.53 -1.58
N TYR A 41 21.26 2.58 -0.99
CA TYR A 41 20.53 3.67 -0.34
C TYR A 41 20.57 4.94 -1.18
N ASP A 42 19.48 5.68 -1.22
CA ASP A 42 19.34 6.95 -1.94
C ASP A 42 18.75 8.04 -1.04
N GLY A 43 19.51 8.44 -0.02
CA GLY A 43 19.14 9.55 0.84
C GLY A 43 18.34 9.18 2.10
N VAL A 44 17.49 10.13 2.56
CA VAL A 44 16.64 10.02 3.73
C VAL A 44 15.23 10.41 3.32
N GLY A 45 14.24 9.56 3.60
CA GLY A 45 12.82 9.82 3.31
C GLY A 45 12.20 10.87 4.25
N GLU A 46 10.99 11.29 3.94
CA GLU A 46 10.22 12.24 4.77
C GLU A 46 9.99 11.71 6.21
N GLY A 47 9.91 10.41 6.39
CA GLY A 47 9.85 9.74 7.70
C GLY A 47 11.13 9.81 8.52
N GLY A 48 12.27 10.22 7.92
CA GLY A 48 13.56 10.41 8.59
C GLY A 48 14.47 9.18 8.59
N ASP A 49 14.04 8.08 8.00
CA ASP A 49 14.83 6.86 7.83
C ASP A 49 15.62 6.86 6.50
N HIS A 50 16.63 5.99 6.39
CA HIS A 50 17.39 5.84 5.16
C HIS A 50 16.54 5.09 4.12
N THR A 51 16.18 5.79 3.03
CA THR A 51 15.43 5.25 1.92
C THR A 51 16.32 4.35 1.06
N LEU A 52 15.89 3.12 0.83
CA LEU A 52 16.48 2.27 -0.19
C LEU A 52 16.12 2.78 -1.59
N VAL A 53 17.00 2.57 -2.55
CA VAL A 53 16.71 2.88 -3.97
C VAL A 53 15.43 2.17 -4.42
N LEU A 54 15.21 0.94 -3.96
CA LEU A 54 14.01 0.16 -4.25
C LEU A 54 12.72 0.74 -3.67
N ASP A 55 12.76 1.31 -2.46
CA ASP A 55 11.60 1.97 -1.85
C ASP A 55 11.12 3.10 -2.76
N ARG A 56 12.05 3.95 -3.22
CA ARG A 56 11.76 5.03 -4.16
C ARG A 56 11.23 4.51 -5.49
N MET A 57 11.81 3.45 -6.05
CA MET A 57 11.34 2.87 -7.32
C MET A 57 9.93 2.27 -7.19
N CYS A 58 9.63 1.61 -6.07
CA CYS A 58 8.28 1.13 -5.76
C CYS A 58 7.30 2.29 -5.65
N GLU A 59 7.70 3.36 -4.98
CA GLU A 59 6.88 4.57 -4.87
C GLU A 59 6.66 5.24 -6.23
N ASP A 60 7.70 5.35 -7.06
CA ASP A 60 7.60 5.89 -8.43
C ASP A 60 6.55 5.13 -9.26
N ILE A 61 6.50 3.79 -9.14
CA ILE A 61 5.49 2.96 -9.80
C ILE A 61 4.09 3.33 -9.32
N VAL A 62 3.89 3.44 -8.01
CA VAL A 62 2.59 3.80 -7.44
C VAL A 62 2.16 5.19 -7.92
N PHE A 63 3.04 6.18 -7.81
CA PHE A 63 2.72 7.56 -8.19
C PHE A 63 2.46 7.71 -9.68
N ALA A 64 3.17 6.98 -10.55
CA ALA A 64 2.86 6.94 -11.98
C ALA A 64 1.45 6.41 -12.27
N ALA A 65 0.97 5.41 -11.51
CA ALA A 65 -0.40 4.93 -11.63
C ALA A 65 -1.43 5.97 -11.15
N LEU A 66 -1.14 6.70 -10.06
CA LEU A 66 -2.00 7.77 -9.56
C LEU A 66 -2.03 8.99 -10.49
N GLU A 67 -0.90 9.37 -11.08
CA GLU A 67 -0.83 10.41 -12.12
C GLU A 67 -1.72 10.05 -13.31
N LYS A 68 -1.60 8.83 -13.81
CA LYS A 68 -2.45 8.31 -14.89
C LYS A 68 -3.94 8.32 -14.53
N LEU A 69 -4.30 7.97 -13.28
CA LEU A 69 -5.67 8.09 -12.79
C LEU A 69 -6.16 9.54 -12.86
N ALA A 70 -5.39 10.49 -12.31
CA ALA A 70 -5.75 11.90 -12.27
C ALA A 70 -5.90 12.50 -13.68
N GLU A 71 -5.01 12.18 -14.61
CA GLU A 71 -5.04 12.62 -16.00
C GLU A 71 -6.25 12.06 -16.77
N ASN A 72 -6.69 10.85 -16.47
CA ASN A 72 -7.81 10.18 -17.12
C ASN A 72 -9.18 10.50 -16.49
N GLY A 73 -9.28 11.56 -15.72
CA GLY A 73 -10.55 12.01 -15.13
C GLY A 73 -10.90 11.36 -13.79
N GLY A 74 -9.91 10.78 -13.11
CA GLY A 74 -10.07 10.19 -11.77
C GLY A 74 -10.30 11.20 -10.64
N GLY A 75 -10.67 12.43 -10.97
CA GLY A 75 -11.03 13.45 -9.98
C GLY A 75 -9.84 14.09 -9.27
N ALA A 76 -10.15 14.74 -8.14
CA ALA A 76 -9.18 15.39 -7.27
C ALA A 76 -9.04 14.56 -5.97
N PHE A 77 -7.82 14.25 -5.56
CA PHE A 77 -7.54 13.49 -4.34
C PHE A 77 -6.17 13.85 -3.76
N THR A 78 -5.96 13.43 -2.52
CA THR A 78 -4.69 13.64 -1.81
C THR A 78 -4.07 12.28 -1.49
N ALA A 79 -2.87 12.03 -1.99
CA ALA A 79 -2.07 10.86 -1.64
C ALA A 79 -1.15 11.17 -0.46
N ILE A 80 -0.96 10.18 0.42
CA ILE A 80 0.00 10.21 1.52
C ILE A 80 0.85 8.95 1.43
N SER A 81 2.16 9.12 1.38
CA SER A 81 3.12 8.03 1.36
C SER A 81 4.29 8.32 2.29
N GLU A 82 5.05 7.28 2.62
CA GLU A 82 6.15 7.36 3.57
C GLU A 82 7.32 8.21 3.03
N GLU A 83 7.67 8.05 1.75
CA GLU A 83 8.85 8.68 1.17
C GLU A 83 8.57 10.09 0.61
N ARG A 84 7.41 10.31 0.00
CA ARG A 84 7.02 11.60 -0.62
C ARG A 84 6.16 12.47 0.27
N GLY A 85 5.66 11.93 1.40
CA GLY A 85 4.73 12.65 2.25
C GLY A 85 3.38 12.89 1.55
N THR A 86 2.86 14.10 1.62
CA THR A 86 1.54 14.45 1.08
C THR A 86 1.66 15.05 -0.33
N VAL A 87 0.93 14.48 -1.28
CA VAL A 87 0.87 14.93 -2.68
C VAL A 87 -0.57 15.14 -3.12
N GLU A 88 -0.89 16.30 -3.63
CA GLU A 88 -2.22 16.66 -4.13
C GLU A 88 -2.32 16.43 -5.65
N PHE A 89 -3.33 15.68 -6.08
CA PHE A 89 -3.69 15.47 -7.48
C PHE A 89 -4.90 16.32 -7.84
N ASN A 90 -4.81 17.06 -8.94
CA ASN A 90 -5.84 17.99 -9.43
C ASN A 90 -6.29 19.03 -8.37
N GLY A 91 -5.37 19.45 -7.48
CA GLY A 91 -5.62 20.45 -6.44
C GLY A 91 -6.14 19.86 -5.11
N GLY A 92 -6.01 18.55 -4.93
CA GLY A 92 -6.49 17.86 -3.72
C GLY A 92 -8.01 17.71 -3.67
N GLY A 93 -8.51 16.93 -2.74
CA GLY A 93 -9.95 16.65 -2.64
C GLY A 93 -10.35 16.04 -1.29
N SER A 94 -11.60 15.57 -1.22
CA SER A 94 -12.13 14.86 -0.05
C SER A 94 -11.64 13.41 0.05
N VAL A 95 -11.10 12.86 -1.05
CA VAL A 95 -10.58 11.49 -1.09
C VAL A 95 -9.11 11.49 -0.74
N TRP A 96 -8.75 10.58 0.15
CA TRP A 96 -7.40 10.33 0.63
C TRP A 96 -6.94 8.95 0.19
N VAL A 97 -5.73 8.88 -0.37
CA VAL A 97 -5.08 7.63 -0.75
C VAL A 97 -3.85 7.45 0.11
N VAL A 98 -3.90 6.54 1.05
CA VAL A 98 -2.79 6.25 1.98
C VAL A 98 -2.02 5.05 1.46
N ILE A 99 -0.71 5.19 1.35
CA ILE A 99 0.14 4.26 0.60
C ILE A 99 1.36 3.90 1.43
N ASP A 100 1.64 2.62 1.51
CA ASP A 100 2.95 2.10 1.79
C ASP A 100 3.38 1.26 0.58
N PRO A 101 4.32 1.77 -0.22
CA PRO A 101 4.69 1.13 -1.49
C PRO A 101 5.39 -0.22 -1.31
N ILE A 102 6.09 -0.40 -0.19
CA ILE A 102 6.78 -1.64 0.17
C ILE A 102 6.95 -1.75 1.70
N ASP A 103 5.88 -2.11 2.40
CA ASP A 103 5.96 -2.47 3.81
C ASP A 103 6.90 -3.68 4.00
N GLY A 104 7.91 -3.51 4.84
CA GLY A 104 8.95 -4.53 5.04
C GLY A 104 10.09 -4.47 4.02
N SER A 105 10.51 -3.30 3.56
CA SER A 105 11.64 -3.11 2.66
C SER A 105 12.94 -3.73 3.18
N LEU A 106 13.20 -3.68 4.48
CA LEU A 106 14.32 -4.38 5.11
C LEU A 106 14.23 -5.92 4.96
N ASN A 107 13.03 -6.49 5.02
CA ASN A 107 12.81 -7.91 4.75
C ASN A 107 13.14 -8.24 3.30
N PHE A 108 12.64 -7.43 2.36
CA PHE A 108 12.94 -7.58 0.94
C PHE A 108 14.45 -7.51 0.68
N LYS A 109 15.14 -6.50 1.23
CA LYS A 109 16.59 -6.34 1.17
C LYS A 109 17.33 -7.60 1.65
N ARG A 110 16.84 -8.26 2.69
CA ARG A 110 17.43 -9.45 3.30
C ARG A 110 16.90 -10.78 2.73
N THR A 111 16.13 -10.73 1.64
CA THR A 111 15.50 -11.92 1.03
C THR A 111 14.56 -12.68 1.98
N ILE A 112 14.02 -12.00 2.99
CA ILE A 112 12.99 -12.54 3.85
C ILE A 112 11.65 -12.33 3.15
N PRO A 113 10.87 -13.41 2.87
CA PRO A 113 9.63 -13.29 2.08
C PRO A 113 8.47 -12.73 2.90
N ARG A 114 8.62 -11.52 3.41
CA ARG A 114 7.62 -10.78 4.19
C ARG A 114 7.72 -9.30 3.86
N HIS A 115 7.15 -8.92 2.74
CA HIS A 115 7.03 -7.55 2.26
C HIS A 115 5.77 -7.43 1.43
N SER A 116 5.13 -6.28 1.48
CA SER A 116 3.81 -6.06 0.89
C SER A 116 3.64 -4.66 0.34
N LEU A 117 2.75 -4.51 -0.65
CA LEU A 117 2.15 -3.24 -1.02
C LEU A 117 0.89 -3.03 -0.17
N SER A 118 0.71 -1.85 0.39
CA SER A 118 -0.52 -1.48 1.11
C SER A 118 -1.10 -0.18 0.58
N ILE A 119 -2.39 -0.19 0.20
CA ILE A 119 -3.11 1.00 -0.27
C ILE A 119 -4.49 1.05 0.41
N ALA A 120 -4.83 2.21 0.95
CA ALA A 120 -6.17 2.49 1.47
C ALA A 120 -6.75 3.75 0.82
N VAL A 121 -8.04 3.71 0.48
CA VAL A 121 -8.77 4.87 -0.02
C VAL A 121 -9.84 5.24 0.99
N ALA A 122 -9.85 6.51 1.40
CA ALA A 122 -10.71 7.00 2.47
C ALA A 122 -11.38 8.34 2.09
N THR A 123 -12.54 8.61 2.68
CA THR A 123 -13.30 9.88 2.51
C THR A 123 -13.01 10.91 3.59
N ALA A 124 -12.15 10.56 4.56
CA ALA A 124 -11.65 11.45 5.61
C ALA A 124 -10.37 10.86 6.23
N PRO A 125 -9.52 11.67 6.91
CA PRO A 125 -8.26 11.20 7.49
C PRO A 125 -8.46 10.44 8.81
N ASN A 126 -9.26 9.37 8.77
CA ASN A 126 -9.48 8.47 9.90
C ASN A 126 -9.90 7.07 9.43
N MET A 127 -9.64 6.06 10.27
CA MET A 127 -9.91 4.65 9.94
C MET A 127 -11.37 4.32 9.66
N ALA A 128 -12.32 5.05 10.28
CA ALA A 128 -13.75 4.80 10.08
C ALA A 128 -14.25 5.26 8.70
N ALA A 129 -13.46 6.05 7.99
CA ALA A 129 -13.78 6.59 6.67
C ALA A 129 -13.08 5.82 5.52
N VAL A 130 -12.41 4.71 5.82
CA VAL A 130 -11.79 3.86 4.78
C VAL A 130 -12.90 3.13 4.03
N GLU A 131 -12.95 3.36 2.72
CA GLU A 131 -13.93 2.75 1.81
C GLU A 131 -13.35 1.59 1.01
N PHE A 132 -12.02 1.60 0.76
CA PHE A 132 -11.31 0.55 0.06
C PHE A 132 -9.97 0.29 0.76
N GLY A 133 -9.59 -0.97 0.88
CA GLY A 133 -8.29 -1.40 1.39
C GLY A 133 -7.74 -2.54 0.54
N TYR A 134 -6.45 -2.46 0.25
CA TYR A 134 -5.71 -3.44 -0.55
C TYR A 134 -4.36 -3.72 0.08
N VAL A 135 -4.03 -4.98 0.23
CA VAL A 135 -2.68 -5.43 0.62
C VAL A 135 -2.29 -6.60 -0.29
N TYR A 136 -1.09 -6.51 -0.86
CA TYR A 136 -0.51 -7.60 -1.62
C TYR A 136 0.77 -8.09 -0.96
N ASP A 137 0.77 -9.33 -0.44
CA ASP A 137 1.96 -9.98 0.11
C ASP A 137 2.75 -10.63 -1.04
N PHE A 138 3.91 -10.08 -1.37
CA PHE A 138 4.78 -10.60 -2.43
C PHE A 138 5.46 -11.92 -2.06
N GLY A 139 5.58 -12.21 -0.77
CA GLY A 139 6.24 -13.44 -0.30
C GLY A 139 5.37 -14.68 -0.41
N THR A 140 4.05 -14.51 -0.30
CA THR A 140 3.06 -15.60 -0.39
C THR A 140 2.21 -15.54 -1.64
N ASP A 141 2.34 -14.46 -2.44
CA ASP A 141 1.50 -14.23 -3.63
C ASP A 141 0.02 -14.11 -3.27
N GLU A 142 -0.28 -13.43 -2.16
CA GLU A 142 -1.62 -13.28 -1.62
C GLU A 142 -2.14 -11.86 -1.76
N GLU A 143 -3.30 -11.72 -2.41
CA GLU A 143 -4.04 -10.47 -2.56
C GLU A 143 -5.15 -10.40 -1.51
N PHE A 144 -5.06 -9.44 -0.60
CA PHE A 144 -6.12 -9.09 0.34
C PHE A 144 -6.83 -7.83 -0.13
N LEU A 145 -8.13 -7.89 -0.27
CA LEU A 145 -8.97 -6.80 -0.71
C LEU A 145 -10.19 -6.65 0.21
N ALA A 146 -10.53 -5.42 0.54
CA ALA A 146 -11.77 -5.11 1.25
C ALA A 146 -12.41 -3.84 0.68
N GLN A 147 -13.73 -3.83 0.58
CA GLN A 147 -14.51 -2.68 0.20
C GLN A 147 -15.67 -2.49 1.17
N SER A 148 -15.92 -1.24 1.53
CA SER A 148 -16.99 -0.87 2.47
C SER A 148 -18.35 -1.39 1.97
N GLY A 149 -19.05 -2.14 2.81
CA GLY A 149 -20.32 -2.77 2.48
C GLY A 149 -20.24 -4.05 1.64
N GLU A 150 -19.12 -4.40 1.02
CA GLU A 150 -18.97 -5.57 0.15
C GLU A 150 -18.22 -6.73 0.83
N GLY A 151 -17.47 -6.45 1.90
CA GLY A 151 -16.72 -7.43 2.67
C GLY A 151 -15.26 -7.51 2.27
N SER A 152 -14.59 -8.59 2.70
CA SER A 152 -13.16 -8.81 2.48
C SER A 152 -12.89 -10.11 1.73
N TYR A 153 -11.79 -10.13 0.99
CA TYR A 153 -11.43 -11.21 0.08
C TYR A 153 -9.94 -11.54 0.18
N LEU A 154 -9.60 -12.79 -0.03
CA LEU A 154 -8.25 -13.30 -0.24
C LEU A 154 -8.21 -14.02 -1.58
N ASN A 155 -7.40 -13.54 -2.52
CA ASN A 155 -7.31 -14.09 -3.87
C ASN A 155 -8.71 -14.30 -4.48
N GLU A 156 -9.54 -13.24 -4.49
CA GLU A 156 -10.92 -13.21 -5.00
C GLU A 156 -11.93 -14.09 -4.21
N LYS A 157 -11.48 -14.84 -3.20
CA LYS A 157 -12.36 -15.65 -2.36
C LYS A 157 -12.77 -14.86 -1.13
N ARG A 158 -14.09 -14.74 -0.92
CA ARG A 158 -14.61 -14.03 0.23
C ARG A 158 -14.14 -14.66 1.54
N LEU A 159 -13.60 -13.84 2.42
CA LEU A 159 -13.17 -14.25 3.75
C LEU A 159 -14.37 -14.36 4.69
N HIS A 160 -14.36 -15.43 5.48
CA HIS A 160 -15.32 -15.64 6.56
C HIS A 160 -14.55 -15.89 7.85
N LEU A 161 -14.79 -15.05 8.86
CA LEU A 161 -14.22 -15.27 10.18
C LEU A 161 -14.92 -16.47 10.84
N SER A 162 -14.12 -17.47 11.25
CA SER A 162 -14.59 -18.49 12.18
C SER A 162 -14.43 -17.97 13.61
N ALA A 163 -15.45 -18.15 14.45
CA ALA A 163 -15.31 -17.90 15.89
C ALA A 163 -14.25 -18.87 16.45
N ARG A 164 -13.08 -18.35 16.79
CA ARG A 164 -12.04 -19.07 17.52
C ARG A 164 -11.97 -18.55 18.95
N GLU A 165 -11.86 -19.46 19.90
CA GLU A 165 -11.60 -19.10 21.28
C GLU A 165 -10.09 -19.05 21.50
N GLY A 166 -9.60 -17.93 21.99
CA GLY A 166 -8.19 -17.73 22.34
C GLY A 166 -7.33 -17.09 21.28
N LEU A 167 -6.17 -16.63 21.70
CA LEU A 167 -5.11 -16.00 20.91
C LEU A 167 -4.08 -17.08 20.53
N GLU A 168 -3.93 -17.37 19.24
CA GLU A 168 -2.99 -18.38 18.77
C GLU A 168 -1.62 -17.79 18.40
N VAL A 169 -1.60 -16.59 17.81
CA VAL A 169 -0.38 -15.93 17.33
C VAL A 169 -0.46 -14.43 17.58
N VAL A 170 0.65 -13.85 18.01
CA VAL A 170 0.83 -12.40 18.09
C VAL A 170 2.02 -12.02 17.22
N GLY A 171 1.81 -11.15 16.26
CA GLY A 171 2.87 -10.48 15.53
C GLY A 171 3.34 -9.27 16.33
N VAL A 172 4.65 -9.12 16.50
CA VAL A 172 5.26 -7.95 17.12
C VAL A 172 6.24 -7.36 16.12
N GLU A 173 6.05 -6.10 15.78
CA GLU A 173 7.04 -5.32 15.07
C GLU A 173 8.04 -4.73 16.06
N GLY A 174 9.32 -4.77 15.71
CA GLY A 174 10.38 -4.15 16.50
C GLY A 174 11.64 -4.01 15.67
N SER A 175 11.99 -2.76 15.35
CA SER A 175 13.24 -2.43 14.67
C SER A 175 14.44 -2.37 15.63
N ASP A 176 14.19 -2.18 16.92
CA ASP A 176 15.23 -2.10 17.97
C ASP A 176 15.23 -3.37 18.84
N PRO A 177 16.27 -4.22 18.74
CA PRO A 177 16.40 -5.42 19.57
C PRO A 177 16.36 -5.16 21.07
N VAL A 178 16.74 -3.96 21.51
CA VAL A 178 16.73 -3.58 22.94
C VAL A 178 15.31 -3.43 23.47
N GLN A 179 14.37 -3.02 22.63
CA GLN A 179 12.95 -2.89 23.00
C GLN A 179 12.25 -4.25 23.12
N LEU A 180 12.81 -5.29 22.52
CA LEU A 180 12.27 -6.66 22.55
C LEU A 180 12.89 -7.53 23.66
N ALA A 181 13.90 -7.02 24.37
CA ALA A 181 14.49 -7.73 25.50
C ALA A 181 13.52 -7.70 26.70
N PRO A 182 13.27 -8.86 27.36
CA PRO A 182 12.41 -8.96 28.53
C PRO A 182 12.99 -8.25 29.76
#